data_3769f7fd2fd50bd64da191e86bc4a089
#
_entry.id   3769f7fd2fd50bd64da191e86bc4a089
#
_cell.length_a   1.000
_cell.length_b   1.000
_cell.length_c   1.000
_cell.angle_alpha   90.00
_cell.angle_beta   90.00
_cell.angle_gamma   90.00
#
_symmetry.space_group_name_H-M   'P 1'
#
loop_
_entity.id
_entity.type
_entity.pdbx_description
1 polymer ?
#
loop_
_entity_poly.entity_id
_entity_poly.type
_entity_poly.pdbx_seq_one_letter_code
_entity_poly.pdbx_strand_id
1 'polypeptide(L)'
;EIRQTTPSQISPKKKFEFIIGRKGRGDRVPVTMWLPKNSAPLSATLLIHPEGGIGINRKATSLLKSLLKKGHLVMALDCFNTGKSKDIPNSSNSKFFTTYNRTPTSLRIQDILTGLAYLKNRKDVSVVNLVGLEEAGLWCLLARSLAPKLNTTVVDVAQFPNHSDQAYLNKLFIPLIRRAGEFRTAATLSPTSRLLIHNTGNKFDTSWIKHLYEISGSESELQVEMDRLSLSDTASWIQ
;
A
#
# COMPACT_ATOMS: atom_id res chain seq x y z
N GLU A 1 -14.91 -13.68 1.00
CA GLU A 1 -16.33 -13.43 0.68
C GLU A 1 -16.41 -12.02 0.06
N ILE A 2 -16.96 -11.92 -1.14
CA ILE A 2 -17.16 -10.64 -1.82
C ILE A 2 -18.65 -10.30 -1.62
N ARG A 3 -18.93 -9.21 -0.91
CA ARG A 3 -20.28 -8.63 -0.87
C ARG A 3 -20.28 -7.43 -1.82
N GLN A 4 -20.89 -7.59 -2.98
CA GLN A 4 -21.08 -6.49 -3.91
C GLN A 4 -22.17 -5.54 -3.38
N THR A 5 -21.82 -4.28 -3.23
CA THR A 5 -22.79 -3.18 -3.28
C THR A 5 -22.91 -2.73 -4.73
N THR A 6 -24.13 -2.41 -5.14
CA THR A 6 -24.57 -2.11 -6.52
C THR A 6 -23.57 -1.28 -7.32
N PRO A 7 -23.26 -1.63 -8.59
CA PRO A 7 -22.42 -0.80 -9.46
C PRO A 7 -23.10 0.54 -9.71
N SER A 8 -22.50 1.63 -9.27
CA SER A 8 -22.92 2.96 -9.73
C SER A 8 -22.43 3.17 -11.15
N GLN A 9 -23.32 3.05 -12.11
CA GLN A 9 -23.06 3.40 -13.52
C GLN A 9 -23.02 4.93 -13.67
N ILE A 10 -21.84 5.52 -13.43
CA ILE A 10 -21.60 6.91 -13.83
C ILE A 10 -20.19 7.02 -14.38
N SER A 11 -20.07 7.13 -15.71
CA SER A 11 -18.89 7.50 -16.51
C SER A 11 -18.31 6.36 -17.39
N PRO A 12 -17.69 6.67 -18.54
CA PRO A 12 -17.19 5.70 -19.53
C PRO A 12 -16.02 4.82 -19.04
N LYS A 13 -15.57 5.00 -17.80
CA LYS A 13 -14.63 4.13 -17.10
C LYS A 13 -15.43 3.25 -16.14
N LYS A 14 -15.30 1.93 -16.29
CA LYS A 14 -15.96 0.98 -15.37
C LYS A 14 -15.37 1.15 -13.97
N LYS A 15 -16.08 1.84 -13.09
CA LYS A 15 -15.78 2.01 -11.66
C LYS A 15 -16.68 1.10 -10.85
N PHE A 16 -16.09 0.36 -9.92
CA PHE A 16 -16.80 -0.54 -9.01
C PHE A 16 -16.48 -0.18 -7.57
N GLU A 17 -17.47 -0.24 -6.71
CA GLU A 17 -17.32 -0.10 -5.27
C GLU A 17 -17.89 -1.35 -4.61
N PHE A 18 -17.11 -1.97 -3.72
CA PHE A 18 -17.49 -3.20 -3.04
C PHE A 18 -16.69 -3.38 -1.75
N ILE A 19 -16.99 -4.41 -0.99
CA ILE A 19 -16.28 -4.74 0.24
C ILE A 19 -15.62 -6.10 0.07
N ILE A 20 -14.36 -6.19 0.49
CA ILE A 20 -13.62 -7.44 0.58
C ILE A 20 -13.34 -7.79 2.04
N GLY A 21 -13.08 -9.06 2.30
CA GLY A 21 -12.69 -9.51 3.63
C GLY A 21 -12.26 -10.96 3.61
N ARG A 22 -11.57 -11.39 4.66
CA ARG A 22 -11.18 -12.77 4.86
C ARG A 22 -12.38 -13.59 5.32
N LYS A 23 -12.57 -14.76 4.72
CA LYS A 23 -13.66 -15.67 5.09
C LYS A 23 -13.58 -16.04 6.58
N GLY A 24 -14.66 -15.89 7.30
CA GLY A 24 -14.77 -16.26 8.73
C GLY A 24 -14.04 -15.33 9.70
N ARG A 25 -13.48 -14.18 9.23
CA ARG A 25 -12.76 -13.23 10.11
C ARG A 25 -13.52 -11.94 10.40
N GLY A 26 -14.63 -11.68 9.72
CA GLY A 26 -15.42 -10.47 9.92
C GLY A 26 -14.83 -9.18 9.34
N ASP A 27 -13.71 -9.26 8.64
CA ASP A 27 -13.08 -8.10 8.01
C ASP A 27 -14.01 -7.46 6.98
N ARG A 28 -14.01 -6.14 6.92
CA ARG A 28 -14.82 -5.35 5.97
C ARG A 28 -14.00 -4.20 5.45
N VAL A 29 -13.27 -4.42 4.35
CA VAL A 29 -12.41 -3.42 3.72
C VAL A 29 -13.12 -2.84 2.50
N PRO A 30 -13.55 -1.58 2.52
CA PRO A 30 -14.14 -0.94 1.34
C PRO A 30 -13.11 -0.78 0.24
N VAL A 31 -13.54 -1.07 -0.98
CA VAL A 31 -12.72 -1.04 -2.19
C VAL A 31 -13.36 -0.14 -3.21
N THR A 32 -12.52 0.67 -3.86
CA THR A 32 -12.86 1.31 -5.13
C THR A 32 -11.93 0.76 -6.21
N MET A 33 -12.49 0.23 -7.29
CA MET A 33 -11.74 -0.38 -8.38
C MET A 33 -12.12 0.27 -9.71
N TRP A 34 -11.12 0.57 -10.52
CA TRP A 34 -11.28 1.09 -11.87
C TRP A 34 -10.68 0.12 -12.88
N LEU A 35 -11.44 -0.22 -13.91
CA LEU A 35 -10.99 -1.05 -15.01
C LEU A 35 -10.52 -0.19 -16.19
N PRO A 36 -9.43 -0.56 -16.87
CA PRO A 36 -9.03 0.06 -18.13
C PRO A 36 -10.05 -0.27 -19.23
N LYS A 37 -9.90 0.37 -20.37
CA LYS A 37 -10.73 0.08 -21.55
C LYS A 37 -10.36 -1.25 -22.24
N ASN A 38 -9.13 -1.71 -22.06
CA ASN A 38 -8.59 -2.90 -22.73
C ASN A 38 -8.99 -4.20 -22.02
N SER A 39 -8.88 -5.31 -22.73
CA SER A 39 -9.18 -6.65 -22.22
C SER A 39 -8.01 -7.27 -21.46
N ALA A 40 -8.30 -8.30 -20.66
CA ALA A 40 -7.32 -9.13 -19.95
C ALA A 40 -6.28 -9.82 -20.89
N PRO A 41 -5.10 -10.26 -20.38
CA PRO A 41 -4.70 -10.18 -18.98
C PRO A 41 -4.25 -8.76 -18.58
N LEU A 42 -4.57 -8.37 -17.34
CA LEU A 42 -4.32 -7.02 -16.84
C LEU A 42 -3.13 -7.00 -15.88
N SER A 43 -2.32 -5.94 -15.97
CA SER A 43 -1.52 -5.53 -14.84
C SER A 43 -2.43 -4.83 -13.82
N ALA A 44 -2.34 -5.20 -12.54
CA ALA A 44 -3.11 -4.56 -11.48
C ALA A 44 -2.19 -3.71 -10.60
N THR A 45 -2.67 -2.55 -10.21
CA THR A 45 -1.97 -1.67 -9.24
C THR A 45 -2.87 -1.41 -8.05
N LEU A 46 -2.40 -1.79 -6.86
CA LEU A 46 -3.01 -1.44 -5.59
C LEU A 46 -2.45 -0.09 -5.13
N LEU A 47 -3.32 0.93 -5.05
CA LEU A 47 -2.99 2.27 -4.54
C LEU A 47 -3.46 2.42 -3.10
N ILE A 48 -2.56 2.80 -2.20
CA ILE A 48 -2.86 3.08 -0.80
C ILE A 48 -2.54 4.54 -0.50
N HIS A 49 -3.48 5.22 0.15
CA HIS A 49 -3.35 6.61 0.57
C HIS A 49 -3.85 6.76 2.02
N PRO A 50 -3.27 7.66 2.85
CA PRO A 50 -3.73 7.84 4.24
C PRO A 50 -5.19 8.26 4.37
N GLU A 51 -5.72 8.95 3.35
CA GLU A 51 -7.13 9.35 3.28
C GLU A 51 -8.01 8.33 2.53
N GLY A 52 -7.50 7.11 2.25
CA GLY A 52 -8.21 6.09 1.49
C GLY A 52 -8.52 6.49 0.04
N GLY A 53 -9.57 5.94 -0.53
CA GLY A 53 -10.00 6.21 -1.91
C GLY A 53 -10.36 7.67 -2.17
N ILE A 54 -10.79 8.41 -1.15
CA ILE A 54 -11.03 9.86 -1.25
C ILE A 54 -9.73 10.60 -1.56
N GLY A 55 -8.63 10.24 -0.87
CA GLY A 55 -7.31 10.81 -1.13
C GLY A 55 -6.82 10.53 -2.55
N ILE A 56 -7.04 9.33 -3.07
CA ILE A 56 -6.71 8.98 -4.46
C ILE A 56 -7.45 9.91 -5.45
N ASN A 57 -8.75 10.10 -5.23
CA ASN A 57 -9.56 10.95 -6.11
C ASN A 57 -9.18 12.43 -6.05
N ARG A 58 -8.74 12.93 -4.90
CA ARG A 58 -8.42 14.36 -4.72
C ARG A 58 -6.97 14.69 -5.04
N LYS A 59 -6.02 13.84 -4.63
CA LYS A 59 -4.59 14.13 -4.65
C LYS A 59 -3.81 13.31 -5.67
N ALA A 60 -4.32 12.15 -6.11
CA ALA A 60 -3.61 11.22 -6.99
C ALA A 60 -4.37 10.89 -8.29
N THR A 61 -5.29 11.75 -8.71
CA THR A 61 -6.10 11.55 -9.93
C THR A 61 -5.24 11.43 -11.19
N SER A 62 -4.13 12.16 -11.29
CA SER A 62 -3.21 12.08 -12.44
C SER A 62 -2.53 10.72 -12.51
N LEU A 63 -2.06 10.18 -11.38
CA LEU A 63 -1.50 8.84 -11.28
C LEU A 63 -2.54 7.78 -11.68
N LEU A 64 -3.75 7.85 -11.12
CA LEU A 64 -4.86 6.97 -11.46
C LEU A 64 -5.13 6.96 -12.98
N LYS A 65 -5.24 8.16 -13.58
CA LYS A 65 -5.48 8.28 -15.03
C LYS A 65 -4.34 7.71 -15.86
N SER A 66 -3.09 7.94 -15.47
CA SER A 66 -1.89 7.43 -16.15
C SER A 66 -1.85 5.90 -16.12
N LEU A 67 -2.12 5.28 -14.98
CA LEU A 67 -2.16 3.82 -14.84
C LEU A 67 -3.28 3.20 -15.68
N LEU A 68 -4.48 3.79 -15.66
CA LEU A 68 -5.59 3.34 -16.51
C LEU A 68 -5.27 3.49 -18.00
N LYS A 69 -4.56 4.55 -18.40
CA LYS A 69 -4.10 4.74 -19.79
C LYS A 69 -3.08 3.68 -20.20
N LYS A 70 -2.22 3.26 -19.29
CA LYS A 70 -1.27 2.15 -19.49
C LYS A 70 -1.95 0.76 -19.51
N GLY A 71 -3.25 0.67 -19.26
CA GLY A 71 -3.99 -0.60 -19.26
C GLY A 71 -4.04 -1.30 -17.92
N HIS A 72 -3.65 -0.63 -16.83
CA HIS A 72 -3.72 -1.23 -15.49
C HIS A 72 -5.16 -1.25 -14.95
N LEU A 73 -5.54 -2.35 -14.34
CA LEU A 73 -6.59 -2.34 -13.33
C LEU A 73 -6.06 -1.58 -12.11
N VAL A 74 -6.78 -0.57 -11.64
CA VAL A 74 -6.38 0.18 -10.45
C VAL A 74 -7.37 -0.08 -9.33
N MET A 75 -6.85 -0.43 -8.15
CA MET A 75 -7.66 -0.68 -6.96
C MET A 75 -7.17 0.20 -5.82
N ALA A 76 -8.08 0.86 -5.13
CA ALA A 76 -7.82 1.60 -3.89
C ALA A 76 -8.57 0.97 -2.73
N LEU A 77 -7.96 0.98 -1.54
CA LEU A 77 -8.56 0.51 -0.30
C LEU A 77 -8.82 1.68 0.65
N ASP A 78 -9.94 1.62 1.34
CA ASP A 78 -10.14 2.37 2.56
C ASP A 78 -9.71 1.47 3.73
N CYS A 79 -8.41 1.49 4.02
CA CYS A 79 -7.82 0.73 5.12
C CYS A 79 -8.41 1.19 6.47
N PHE A 80 -8.17 0.40 7.51
CA PHE A 80 -8.67 0.68 8.87
C PHE A 80 -8.48 2.16 9.26
N ASN A 81 -9.58 2.79 9.64
CA ASN A 81 -9.66 4.21 10.03
C ASN A 81 -9.18 5.18 8.94
N THR A 82 -9.43 4.87 7.66
CA THR A 82 -9.19 5.76 6.52
C THR A 82 -10.43 5.81 5.62
N GLY A 83 -10.57 6.87 4.81
CA GLY A 83 -11.65 6.99 3.83
C GLY A 83 -13.04 6.71 4.41
N LYS A 84 -13.78 5.80 3.81
CA LYS A 84 -15.12 5.37 4.25
C LYS A 84 -15.11 4.55 5.57
N SER A 85 -13.93 4.12 6.02
CA SER A 85 -13.75 3.41 7.29
C SER A 85 -13.43 4.34 8.47
N LYS A 86 -13.52 5.66 8.28
CA LYS A 86 -13.07 6.65 9.27
C LYS A 86 -14.02 6.81 10.48
N ASP A 87 -15.25 6.32 10.39
CA ASP A 87 -16.27 6.45 11.46
C ASP A 87 -16.17 5.37 12.56
N ILE A 88 -15.08 4.60 12.54
CA ILE A 88 -14.80 3.67 13.64
C ILE A 88 -14.41 4.49 14.86
N PRO A 89 -15.06 4.28 16.03
CA PRO A 89 -14.79 5.02 17.25
C PRO A 89 -13.27 5.12 17.48
N ASN A 90 -12.82 6.32 17.78
CA ASN A 90 -11.42 6.70 17.79
C ASN A 90 -10.59 5.77 18.68
N SER A 91 -9.95 4.79 18.05
CA SER A 91 -9.10 3.80 18.70
C SER A 91 -7.92 4.44 19.45
N SER A 92 -7.54 5.68 19.10
CA SER A 92 -6.46 6.40 19.76
C SER A 92 -6.88 7.01 21.11
N ASN A 93 -8.17 7.28 21.32
CA ASN A 93 -8.70 7.86 22.56
C ASN A 93 -9.26 6.83 23.53
N SER A 94 -9.34 5.56 23.15
CA SER A 94 -9.77 4.48 24.03
C SER A 94 -8.58 4.01 24.88
N LYS A 95 -8.61 4.31 26.16
CA LYS A 95 -7.68 3.70 27.12
C LYS A 95 -7.75 2.17 26.96
N PHE A 96 -6.59 1.52 26.87
CA PHE A 96 -6.49 0.06 26.72
C PHE A 96 -6.95 -0.51 25.37
N PHE A 97 -7.14 0.31 24.31
CA PHE A 97 -7.51 -0.22 22.98
C PHE A 97 -6.59 -1.35 22.54
N THR A 98 -5.27 -1.14 22.63
CA THR A 98 -4.26 -2.10 22.19
C THR A 98 -4.05 -3.29 23.13
N THR A 99 -4.68 -3.29 24.31
CA THR A 99 -4.69 -4.45 25.20
C THR A 99 -5.54 -5.60 24.63
N TYR A 100 -6.64 -5.26 23.96
CA TYR A 100 -7.59 -6.22 23.42
C TYR A 100 -7.67 -6.22 21.90
N ASN A 101 -7.12 -5.20 21.25
CA ASN A 101 -7.18 -5.02 19.80
C ASN A 101 -5.80 -4.91 19.19
N ARG A 102 -5.70 -5.27 17.92
CA ARG A 102 -4.51 -4.97 17.12
C ARG A 102 -4.37 -3.46 16.94
N THR A 103 -3.14 -3.00 16.78
CA THR A 103 -2.90 -1.57 16.52
C THR A 103 -3.48 -1.14 15.18
N PRO A 104 -3.84 0.14 15.00
CA PRO A 104 -4.30 0.66 13.72
C PRO A 104 -3.34 0.36 12.57
N THR A 105 -2.03 0.46 12.81
CA THR A 105 -1.01 0.15 11.80
C THR A 105 -1.05 -1.32 11.40
N SER A 106 -1.16 -2.25 12.35
CA SER A 106 -1.26 -3.69 12.07
C SER A 106 -2.53 -4.03 11.29
N LEU A 107 -3.65 -3.37 11.58
CA LEU A 107 -4.91 -3.53 10.86
C LEU A 107 -4.80 -3.02 9.42
N ARG A 108 -4.18 -1.85 9.20
CA ARG A 108 -3.93 -1.30 7.85
C ARG A 108 -3.06 -2.22 7.00
N ILE A 109 -1.99 -2.76 7.58
CA ILE A 109 -1.12 -3.75 6.91
C ILE A 109 -1.95 -4.99 6.53
N GLN A 110 -2.79 -5.49 7.45
CA GLN A 110 -3.66 -6.64 7.17
C GLN A 110 -4.64 -6.35 6.02
N ASP A 111 -5.21 -5.16 5.96
CA ASP A 111 -6.13 -4.76 4.88
C ASP A 111 -5.40 -4.71 3.54
N ILE A 112 -4.17 -4.17 3.50
CA ILE A 112 -3.31 -4.17 2.30
C ILE A 112 -3.06 -5.61 1.83
N LEU A 113 -2.68 -6.51 2.74
CA LEU A 113 -2.46 -7.93 2.42
C LEU A 113 -3.74 -8.60 1.90
N THR A 114 -4.91 -8.26 2.45
CA THR A 114 -6.21 -8.76 1.97
C THR A 114 -6.48 -8.26 0.54
N GLY A 115 -6.19 -6.99 0.25
CA GLY A 115 -6.31 -6.42 -1.09
C GLY A 115 -5.35 -7.06 -2.10
N LEU A 116 -4.10 -7.28 -1.72
CA LEU A 116 -3.11 -7.96 -2.55
C LEU A 116 -3.52 -9.40 -2.85
N ALA A 117 -4.00 -10.13 -1.84
CA ALA A 117 -4.51 -11.49 -2.03
C ALA A 117 -5.72 -11.53 -2.97
N TYR A 118 -6.63 -10.55 -2.84
CA TYR A 118 -7.77 -10.42 -3.76
C TYR A 118 -7.30 -10.25 -5.21
N LEU A 119 -6.37 -9.33 -5.48
CA LEU A 119 -5.86 -9.09 -6.83
C LEU A 119 -5.11 -10.30 -7.39
N LYS A 120 -4.29 -10.96 -6.59
CA LYS A 120 -3.54 -12.16 -6.98
C LYS A 120 -4.43 -13.36 -7.34
N ASN A 121 -5.60 -13.47 -6.72
CA ASN A 121 -6.55 -14.54 -7.00
C ASN A 121 -7.50 -14.27 -8.18
N ARG A 122 -7.39 -13.10 -8.81
CA ARG A 122 -8.18 -12.79 -10.01
C ARG A 122 -7.59 -13.48 -11.24
N LYS A 123 -8.45 -14.14 -12.00
CA LYS A 123 -8.04 -14.85 -13.24
C LYS A 123 -7.61 -13.93 -14.38
N ASP A 124 -8.09 -12.68 -14.35
CA ASP A 124 -7.81 -11.65 -15.36
C ASP A 124 -6.60 -10.77 -15.02
N VAL A 125 -5.89 -11.05 -13.90
CA VAL A 125 -4.70 -10.31 -13.47
C VAL A 125 -3.46 -11.18 -13.61
N SER A 126 -2.47 -10.69 -14.34
CA SER A 126 -1.18 -11.36 -14.56
C SER A 126 -0.12 -10.95 -13.55
N VAL A 127 -0.01 -9.66 -13.27
CA VAL A 127 0.97 -9.09 -12.35
C VAL A 127 0.31 -8.10 -11.39
N VAL A 128 0.88 -7.94 -10.20
CA VAL A 128 0.38 -7.01 -9.19
C VAL A 128 1.49 -6.08 -8.74
N ASN A 129 1.18 -4.78 -8.79
CA ASN A 129 2.02 -3.69 -8.30
C ASN A 129 1.40 -3.09 -7.02
N LEU A 130 2.24 -2.53 -6.16
CA LEU A 130 1.82 -1.87 -4.92
C LEU A 130 2.38 -0.45 -4.89
N VAL A 131 1.51 0.53 -4.63
CA VAL A 131 1.92 1.93 -4.50
C VAL A 131 1.38 2.49 -3.19
N GLY A 132 2.28 2.97 -2.35
CA GLY A 132 1.96 3.67 -1.11
C GLY A 132 2.28 5.16 -1.23
N LEU A 133 1.27 5.99 -1.10
CA LEU A 133 1.38 7.45 -1.19
C LEU A 133 1.44 8.06 0.20
N GLU A 134 2.23 9.11 0.37
CA GLU A 134 2.44 9.78 1.64
C GLU A 134 2.82 8.75 2.73
N GLU A 135 2.41 8.93 3.98
CA GLU A 135 2.73 7.99 5.07
C GLU A 135 2.19 6.56 4.88
N ALA A 136 1.25 6.34 3.95
CA ALA A 136 0.80 4.99 3.63
C ALA A 136 1.88 4.15 2.94
N GLY A 137 2.93 4.78 2.41
CA GLY A 137 4.10 4.08 1.91
C GLY A 137 4.80 3.25 2.98
N LEU A 138 4.81 3.70 4.23
CA LEU A 138 5.36 2.94 5.36
C LEU A 138 4.58 1.64 5.61
N TRP A 139 3.24 1.70 5.51
CA TRP A 139 2.39 0.50 5.65
C TRP A 139 2.62 -0.46 4.49
N CYS A 140 2.76 0.07 3.28
CA CYS A 140 3.04 -0.72 2.08
C CYS A 140 4.40 -1.40 2.14
N LEU A 141 5.43 -0.70 2.63
CA LEU A 141 6.77 -1.26 2.78
C LEU A 141 6.79 -2.43 3.78
N LEU A 142 6.05 -2.32 4.89
CA LEU A 142 5.88 -3.42 5.84
C LEU A 142 5.00 -4.54 5.27
N ALA A 143 3.90 -4.22 4.59
CA ALA A 143 3.00 -5.21 3.99
C ALA A 143 3.71 -6.03 2.89
N ARG A 144 4.60 -5.39 2.11
CA ARG A 144 5.38 -6.04 1.05
C ARG A 144 6.13 -7.26 1.55
N SER A 145 6.68 -7.21 2.77
CA SER A 145 7.45 -8.32 3.35
C SER A 145 6.66 -9.60 3.58
N LEU A 146 5.35 -9.47 3.75
CA LEU A 146 4.42 -10.57 4.01
C LEU A 146 3.55 -10.90 2.79
N ALA A 147 3.69 -10.11 1.72
CA ALA A 147 2.90 -10.26 0.51
C ALA A 147 3.46 -11.37 -0.39
N PRO A 148 2.62 -11.99 -1.23
CA PRO A 148 3.11 -12.77 -2.37
C PRO A 148 4.01 -11.90 -3.26
N LYS A 149 4.91 -12.51 -4.03
CA LYS A 149 5.82 -11.79 -4.93
C LYS A 149 5.07 -10.72 -5.74
N LEU A 150 5.46 -9.46 -5.55
CA LEU A 150 4.97 -8.31 -6.29
C LEU A 150 5.89 -8.04 -7.49
N ASN A 151 5.34 -7.45 -8.55
CA ASN A 151 6.14 -7.03 -9.70
C ASN A 151 6.92 -5.76 -9.36
N THR A 152 6.22 -4.72 -8.97
CA THR A 152 6.81 -3.42 -8.60
C THR A 152 6.18 -2.90 -7.32
N THR A 153 7.00 -2.31 -6.46
CA THR A 153 6.54 -1.56 -5.29
C THR A 153 7.10 -0.14 -5.34
N VAL A 154 6.24 0.85 -5.17
CA VAL A 154 6.65 2.27 -5.05
C VAL A 154 6.10 2.81 -3.74
N VAL A 155 6.97 3.41 -2.92
CA VAL A 155 6.59 3.92 -1.60
C VAL A 155 7.15 5.32 -1.34
N ASP A 156 6.24 6.22 -0.98
CA ASP A 156 6.59 7.50 -0.36
C ASP A 156 6.76 7.25 1.15
N VAL A 157 7.97 7.45 1.67
CA VAL A 157 8.22 7.23 3.11
C VAL A 157 8.04 8.48 3.96
N ALA A 158 7.57 9.57 3.36
CA ALA A 158 7.19 10.82 4.02
C ALA A 158 8.25 11.33 5.02
N GLN A 159 9.52 11.16 4.69
CA GLN A 159 10.68 11.52 5.53
C GLN A 159 10.58 10.98 6.97
N PHE A 160 10.00 9.78 7.12
CA PHE A 160 9.84 9.14 8.42
C PHE A 160 11.21 8.86 9.07
N PRO A 161 11.49 9.37 10.27
CA PRO A 161 12.77 9.14 10.93
C PRO A 161 12.80 7.74 11.57
N ASN A 162 13.15 6.72 10.77
CA ASN A 162 13.09 5.31 11.16
C ASN A 162 14.12 4.88 12.22
N HIS A 163 14.96 5.79 12.69
CA HIS A 163 15.82 5.60 13.86
C HIS A 163 15.20 6.13 15.16
N SER A 164 14.08 6.87 15.10
CA SER A 164 13.46 7.52 16.25
C SER A 164 12.35 6.68 16.87
N ASP A 165 12.51 6.23 18.10
CA ASP A 165 11.46 5.50 18.85
C ASP A 165 10.17 6.31 18.98
N GLN A 166 10.29 7.63 19.19
CA GLN A 166 9.14 8.51 19.29
C GLN A 166 8.34 8.57 17.99
N ALA A 167 9.01 8.50 16.83
CA ALA A 167 8.33 8.47 15.54
C ALA A 167 7.50 7.18 15.37
N TYR A 168 8.04 6.03 15.79
CA TYR A 168 7.28 4.78 15.81
C TYR A 168 6.08 4.85 16.74
N LEU A 169 6.25 5.36 17.96
CA LEU A 169 5.14 5.52 18.90
C LEU A 169 4.02 6.39 18.36
N ASN A 170 4.37 7.48 17.68
CA ASN A 170 3.40 8.46 17.22
C ASN A 170 2.70 8.07 15.92
N LYS A 171 3.42 7.46 14.96
CA LYS A 171 2.93 7.28 13.58
C LYS A 171 2.80 5.83 13.14
N LEU A 172 3.59 4.93 13.71
CA LEU A 172 3.71 3.56 13.22
C LEU A 172 3.70 2.54 14.37
N PHE A 173 2.87 2.79 15.37
CA PHE A 173 2.87 1.95 16.57
C PHE A 173 2.47 0.50 16.25
N ILE A 174 3.43 -0.39 16.41
CA ILE A 174 3.29 -1.85 16.47
C ILE A 174 4.14 -2.31 17.64
N PRO A 175 3.58 -3.02 18.63
CA PRO A 175 4.37 -3.53 19.75
C PRO A 175 5.58 -4.33 19.29
N LEU A 176 6.73 -4.07 19.89
CA LEU A 176 7.99 -4.76 19.63
C LEU A 176 8.57 -4.60 18.20
N ILE A 177 8.02 -3.73 17.36
CA ILE A 177 8.51 -3.56 15.97
C ILE A 177 10.01 -3.24 15.93
N ARG A 178 10.50 -2.40 16.84
CA ARG A 178 11.93 -2.06 16.94
C ARG A 178 12.78 -3.28 17.28
N ARG A 179 12.33 -4.13 18.20
CA ARG A 179 13.02 -5.38 18.54
C ARG A 179 12.95 -6.42 17.43
N ALA A 180 11.89 -6.40 16.64
CA ALA A 180 11.73 -7.27 15.48
C ALA A 180 12.57 -6.82 14.27
N GLY A 181 13.29 -5.69 14.35
CA GLY A 181 14.15 -5.18 13.29
C GLY A 181 13.45 -4.32 12.22
N GLU A 182 12.18 -3.94 12.45
CA GLU A 182 11.47 -2.90 11.67
C GLU A 182 11.53 -3.10 10.15
N PHE A 183 11.88 -2.02 9.44
CA PHE A 183 12.05 -2.02 7.98
C PHE A 183 13.24 -2.87 7.51
N ARG A 184 14.25 -3.08 8.36
CA ARG A 184 15.39 -3.98 8.06
C ARG A 184 14.92 -5.41 7.89
N THR A 185 14.19 -5.92 8.87
CA THR A 185 13.59 -7.27 8.76
C THR A 185 12.57 -7.34 7.62
N ALA A 186 11.73 -6.30 7.46
CA ALA A 186 10.79 -6.26 6.34
C ALA A 186 11.51 -6.34 4.99
N ALA A 187 12.62 -5.64 4.81
CA ALA A 187 13.43 -5.72 3.59
C ALA A 187 14.02 -7.11 3.37
N THR A 188 14.53 -7.74 4.43
CA THR A 188 15.12 -9.09 4.36
C THR A 188 14.10 -10.16 3.96
N LEU A 189 12.85 -10.03 4.41
CA LEU A 189 11.77 -10.95 4.08
C LEU A 189 11.20 -10.74 2.66
N SER A 190 11.54 -9.65 2.02
CA SER A 190 11.03 -9.28 0.69
C SER A 190 12.16 -9.20 -0.34
N PRO A 191 12.71 -10.31 -0.78
CA PRO A 191 13.85 -10.24 -1.67
C PRO A 191 13.49 -9.63 -3.02
N THR A 192 14.33 -8.73 -3.46
CA THR A 192 14.76 -8.47 -4.84
C THR A 192 13.70 -8.23 -5.93
N SER A 193 12.42 -8.01 -5.61
CA SER A 193 11.50 -7.46 -6.58
C SER A 193 11.66 -5.94 -6.65
N ARG A 194 11.32 -5.37 -7.78
CA ARG A 194 11.52 -3.96 -8.10
C ARG A 194 10.91 -3.03 -7.03
N LEU A 195 11.77 -2.20 -6.43
CA LEU A 195 11.42 -1.32 -5.31
C LEU A 195 11.91 0.10 -5.54
N LEU A 196 10.99 1.06 -5.52
CA LEU A 196 11.29 2.48 -5.46
C LEU A 196 10.89 3.04 -4.10
N ILE A 197 11.84 3.60 -3.38
CA ILE A 197 11.62 4.33 -2.14
C ILE A 197 11.92 5.80 -2.42
N HIS A 198 10.98 6.69 -2.19
CA HIS A 198 11.20 8.11 -2.40
C HIS A 198 10.74 8.96 -1.21
N ASN A 199 11.08 10.26 -1.23
CA ASN A 199 10.82 11.20 -0.15
C ASN A 199 11.48 10.74 1.17
N THR A 200 12.72 10.24 1.06
CA THR A 200 13.49 9.79 2.22
C THR A 200 14.00 10.96 3.05
N GLY A 201 14.28 12.11 2.40
CA GLY A 201 15.01 13.20 3.02
C GLY A 201 16.33 12.69 3.62
N ASN A 202 16.83 13.38 4.61
CA ASN A 202 17.97 12.87 5.41
C ASN A 202 17.47 12.15 6.68
N LYS A 203 16.25 11.61 6.68
CA LYS A 203 15.58 11.09 7.88
C LYS A 203 15.28 9.59 7.82
N PHE A 204 14.97 9.07 6.63
CA PHE A 204 14.70 7.64 6.46
C PHE A 204 15.98 6.95 6.00
N ASP A 205 16.62 6.21 6.90
CA ASP A 205 17.81 5.43 6.59
C ASP A 205 17.45 4.23 5.71
N THR A 206 18.11 4.15 4.54
CA THR A 206 17.96 3.06 3.57
C THR A 206 19.23 2.23 3.42
N SER A 207 20.27 2.46 4.23
CA SER A 207 21.56 1.79 4.12
C SER A 207 21.44 0.27 4.13
N TRP A 208 20.64 -0.25 5.04
CA TRP A 208 20.38 -1.69 5.15
C TRP A 208 19.67 -2.27 3.91
N ILE A 209 18.70 -1.54 3.38
CA ILE A 209 17.96 -1.98 2.19
C ILE A 209 18.89 -2.00 0.97
N LYS A 210 19.73 -0.97 0.80
CA LYS A 210 20.74 -0.91 -0.26
C LYS A 210 21.72 -2.07 -0.17
N HIS A 211 22.27 -2.31 1.03
CA HIS A 211 23.20 -3.43 1.26
C HIS A 211 22.54 -4.80 0.96
N LEU A 212 21.29 -4.99 1.33
CA LEU A 212 20.55 -6.21 1.01
C LEU A 212 20.44 -6.45 -0.50
N TYR A 213 20.10 -5.41 -1.27
CA TYR A 213 19.99 -5.52 -2.73
C TYR A 213 21.37 -5.75 -3.38
N GLU A 214 22.43 -5.15 -2.84
CA GLU A 214 23.84 -5.35 -3.26
C GLU A 214 24.25 -6.82 -3.08
N ILE A 215 24.15 -7.38 -1.86
CA ILE A 215 24.56 -8.76 -1.61
C ILE A 215 23.71 -9.81 -2.34
N SER A 216 22.50 -9.43 -2.77
CA SER A 216 21.62 -10.29 -3.58
C SER A 216 21.83 -10.15 -5.08
N GLY A 217 22.76 -9.29 -5.53
CA GLY A 217 23.02 -9.02 -6.95
C GLY A 217 21.84 -8.39 -7.69
N SER A 218 21.02 -7.60 -6.98
CA SER A 218 19.77 -7.03 -7.51
C SER A 218 19.70 -5.51 -7.37
N GLU A 219 20.85 -4.84 -7.35
CA GLU A 219 20.96 -3.37 -7.17
C GLU A 219 20.12 -2.61 -8.20
N SER A 220 20.07 -3.10 -9.43
CA SER A 220 19.28 -2.50 -10.51
C SER A 220 17.76 -2.49 -10.25
N GLU A 221 17.29 -3.33 -9.32
CA GLU A 221 15.89 -3.40 -8.95
C GLU A 221 15.52 -2.44 -7.80
N LEU A 222 16.51 -1.77 -7.20
CA LEU A 222 16.29 -0.79 -6.14
C LEU A 222 16.60 0.62 -6.63
N GLN A 223 15.65 1.53 -6.46
CA GLN A 223 15.88 2.96 -6.59
C GLN A 223 15.49 3.67 -5.30
N VAL A 224 16.32 4.61 -4.87
CA VAL A 224 16.09 5.42 -3.67
C VAL A 224 16.27 6.89 -4.02
N GLU A 225 15.21 7.67 -3.77
CA GLU A 225 15.16 9.10 -4.02
C GLU A 225 15.01 9.88 -2.71
N MET A 226 15.81 10.96 -2.58
CA MET A 226 15.73 11.83 -1.41
C MET A 226 14.46 12.66 -1.43
N ASP A 227 14.13 13.19 -2.60
CA ASP A 227 12.98 14.05 -2.81
C ASP A 227 11.68 13.26 -3.07
N ARG A 228 10.57 13.93 -2.88
CA ARG A 228 9.27 13.40 -3.25
C ARG A 228 9.12 13.43 -4.78
N LEU A 229 8.92 12.26 -5.37
CA LEU A 229 8.66 12.16 -6.80
C LEU A 229 7.29 12.72 -7.17
N SER A 230 7.20 13.22 -8.40
CA SER A 230 5.91 13.58 -8.99
C SER A 230 5.05 12.33 -9.23
N LEU A 231 3.74 12.52 -9.37
CA LEU A 231 2.82 11.44 -9.69
C LEU A 231 3.05 10.87 -11.11
N SER A 232 3.59 11.67 -12.03
CA SER A 232 3.99 11.24 -13.36
C SER A 232 5.20 10.32 -13.31
N ASP A 233 6.22 10.68 -12.53
CA ASP A 233 7.43 9.86 -12.38
C ASP A 233 7.10 8.55 -11.64
N THR A 234 6.25 8.62 -10.60
CA THR A 234 5.68 7.43 -9.95
C THR A 234 4.98 6.51 -10.97
N ALA A 235 4.15 7.07 -11.86
CA ALA A 235 3.48 6.29 -12.89
C ALA A 235 4.44 5.69 -13.92
N SER A 236 5.52 6.40 -14.27
CA SER A 236 6.51 5.90 -15.24
C SER A 236 7.27 4.68 -14.73
N TRP A 237 7.47 4.60 -13.44
CA TRP A 237 8.18 3.51 -12.78
C TRP A 237 7.38 2.19 -12.74
N ILE A 238 6.04 2.27 -12.81
CA ILE A 238 5.14 1.12 -12.79
C ILE A 238 4.97 0.60 -14.23
N GLN A 239 5.36 -0.65 -14.41
CA GLN A 239 5.27 -1.38 -15.69
C GLN A 239 4.03 -2.25 -15.77
#